data_811c9d8f3165c072ebe2110b6e4e51b6
#
_entry.id   811c9d8f3165c072ebe2110b6e4e51b6
#
_cell.length_a   1.000
_cell.length_b   1.000
_cell.length_c   1.000
_cell.angle_alpha   90.00
_cell.angle_beta   90.00
_cell.angle_gamma   90.00
#
_symmetry.space_group_name_H-M   'P 1'
#
loop_
_entity.id
_entity.type
_entity.pdbx_description
1 polymer ?
#
loop_
_entity_poly.entity_id
_entity_poly.type
_entity_poly.pdbx_seq_one_letter_code
_entity_poly.pdbx_strand_id
1 'polypeptide(L)'
;VASSSLVGRSIWQQPRRSNRFCGVVLFFPKQVWKVAAVPAIIKVTSKIRQGRAQKGYTMLEELKQQVYEANMQLPRRGLVTYTWGNVSGIDREQGLFVIKPSGVEYDELTPAMLVVMDLNGNKVEGDLNPSSDTKTHLELYRAFPQLGGIVHTHSTHAVAFAQARRDLPAFGTTHADYFYGPVPCTRELTPEEIDEDYEKNTGKVIVETFKARGIDPLHVPGVLCASHGPFTWGKDAAQAVYHAVVLEEVARMAILTLTIDPGAQPAPQHVLDKHFMRKHGPNAYYGQK
;
A
#
# COMPACT_ATOMS: atom_id res chain seq x y z
N VAL A 1 -2.07 65.11 -21.02
CA VAL A 1 -1.58 65.25 -22.39
C VAL A 1 -1.28 63.86 -22.94
N ALA A 2 -2.10 63.50 -23.97
CA ALA A 2 -1.89 62.51 -25.06
C ALA A 2 -1.51 61.06 -24.65
N SER A 3 -2.34 60.05 -24.78
CA SER A 3 -2.89 59.39 -25.98
C SER A 3 -1.87 58.67 -26.84
N SER A 4 -1.90 57.33 -26.89
CA SER A 4 -2.16 56.63 -28.14
C SER A 4 -2.18 55.09 -27.93
N SER A 5 -3.23 54.52 -28.39
CA SER A 5 -3.56 53.13 -28.62
C SER A 5 -2.66 52.53 -29.76
N LEU A 6 -2.32 51.24 -29.65
CA LEU A 6 -2.07 50.41 -30.81
C LEU A 6 -2.56 48.97 -30.57
N VAL A 7 -3.59 48.65 -31.32
CA VAL A 7 -4.20 47.35 -31.53
C VAL A 7 -3.31 46.58 -32.52
N GLY A 8 -2.77 45.45 -32.10
CA GLY A 8 -2.08 44.51 -32.99
C GLY A 8 -2.87 43.21 -33.13
N ARG A 9 -3.58 43.06 -34.22
CA ARG A 9 -4.18 41.78 -34.67
C ARG A 9 -3.10 40.86 -35.20
N SER A 10 -2.93 39.70 -34.65
CA SER A 10 -2.17 38.63 -35.28
C SER A 10 -3.10 37.63 -35.96
N ILE A 11 -2.97 37.56 -37.26
CA ILE A 11 -3.68 36.66 -38.17
C ILE A 11 -2.90 35.33 -38.15
N TRP A 12 -3.56 34.27 -37.73
CA TRP A 12 -3.05 32.92 -37.94
C TRP A 12 -3.47 32.42 -39.32
N GLN A 13 -2.52 32.37 -40.27
CA GLN A 13 -2.68 31.65 -41.54
C GLN A 13 -2.23 30.19 -41.34
N GLN A 14 -3.10 29.27 -41.67
CA GLN A 14 -2.80 27.84 -41.81
C GLN A 14 -2.04 27.59 -43.13
N PRO A 15 -0.98 26.75 -43.15
CA PRO A 15 -0.43 26.25 -44.40
C PRO A 15 -1.17 24.96 -44.82
N ARG A 16 -1.50 24.90 -46.09
CA ARG A 16 -2.16 23.79 -46.80
C ARG A 16 -1.27 22.55 -46.86
N ARG A 17 -1.92 21.41 -46.84
CA ARG A 17 -1.42 20.04 -47.02
C ARG A 17 -0.54 19.91 -48.28
N SER A 18 0.59 19.21 -48.16
CA SER A 18 1.17 18.43 -49.25
C SER A 18 1.57 17.07 -48.70
N ASN A 19 0.92 16.03 -49.22
CA ASN A 19 1.24 14.63 -49.01
C ASN A 19 2.62 14.31 -49.60
N ARG A 20 3.55 13.84 -48.75
CA ARG A 20 4.57 12.87 -49.18
C ARG A 20 4.77 11.88 -48.06
N PHE A 21 4.29 10.67 -48.29
CA PHE A 21 4.63 9.48 -47.53
C PHE A 21 6.12 9.20 -47.72
N CYS A 22 6.91 9.32 -46.69
CA CYS A 22 8.22 8.70 -46.58
C CYS A 22 8.11 7.60 -45.51
N GLY A 23 7.99 6.35 -45.99
CA GLY A 23 7.89 5.18 -45.15
C GLY A 23 9.22 4.91 -44.49
N VAL A 24 9.29 5.13 -43.18
CA VAL A 24 10.35 4.58 -42.33
C VAL A 24 9.88 3.24 -41.83
N VAL A 25 10.39 2.17 -42.42
CA VAL A 25 10.21 0.80 -41.92
C VAL A 25 11.15 0.63 -40.74
N LEU A 26 10.61 0.73 -39.53
CA LEU A 26 11.32 0.33 -38.33
C LEU A 26 11.27 -1.19 -38.20
N PHE A 27 12.37 -1.85 -38.49
CA PHE A 27 12.57 -3.27 -38.18
C PHE A 27 12.73 -3.40 -36.66
N PHE A 28 11.68 -3.90 -35.99
CA PHE A 28 11.82 -4.45 -34.63
C PHE A 28 12.27 -5.91 -34.73
N PRO A 29 13.37 -6.30 -34.09
CA PRO A 29 13.72 -7.69 -34.00
C PRO A 29 12.63 -8.44 -33.19
N LYS A 30 12.05 -9.49 -33.78
CA LYS A 30 11.17 -10.43 -33.07
C LYS A 30 11.96 -11.13 -31.97
N GLN A 31 11.93 -10.60 -30.76
CA GLN A 31 12.30 -11.39 -29.60
C GLN A 31 11.16 -12.37 -29.31
N VAL A 32 11.40 -13.62 -29.70
CA VAL A 32 10.56 -14.75 -29.30
C VAL A 32 10.80 -14.98 -27.81
N TRP A 33 9.89 -14.49 -26.97
CA TRP A 33 9.84 -14.88 -25.56
C TRP A 33 9.43 -16.35 -25.51
N LYS A 34 10.41 -17.25 -25.29
CA LYS A 34 10.09 -18.60 -24.80
C LYS A 34 9.48 -18.40 -23.41
N VAL A 35 8.15 -18.52 -23.35
CA VAL A 35 7.44 -18.70 -22.10
C VAL A 35 7.94 -20.01 -21.52
N ALA A 36 8.90 -19.94 -20.59
CA ALA A 36 9.23 -21.09 -19.76
C ALA A 36 7.94 -21.42 -19.00
N ALA A 37 7.44 -22.63 -19.19
CA ALA A 37 6.31 -23.15 -18.46
C ALA A 37 6.59 -22.97 -16.97
N VAL A 38 5.81 -22.13 -16.31
CA VAL A 38 5.79 -22.04 -14.85
C VAL A 38 5.35 -23.42 -14.36
N PRO A 39 6.16 -24.13 -13.57
CA PRO A 39 5.71 -25.41 -13.01
C PRO A 39 4.41 -25.16 -12.27
N ALA A 40 3.41 -25.98 -12.56
CA ALA A 40 2.12 -25.96 -11.89
C ALA A 40 2.36 -25.79 -10.38
N ILE A 41 1.68 -24.79 -9.78
CA ILE A 41 1.59 -24.66 -8.33
C ILE A 41 0.92 -25.92 -7.86
N ILE A 42 1.79 -26.86 -7.44
CA ILE A 42 1.44 -28.15 -6.90
C ILE A 42 0.48 -27.93 -5.75
N LYS A 43 -0.62 -28.67 -5.76
CA LYS A 43 -1.44 -29.00 -4.59
C LYS A 43 -0.53 -29.51 -3.47
N VAL A 44 -0.02 -28.62 -2.64
CA VAL A 44 0.83 -28.91 -1.48
C VAL A 44 0.01 -28.76 -0.18
N THR A 45 -1.29 -28.96 -0.23
CA THR A 45 -2.10 -28.81 0.97
C THR A 45 -2.45 -30.10 1.71
N SER A 46 -2.12 -31.28 1.20
CA SER A 46 -2.46 -32.52 1.91
C SER A 46 -1.29 -33.46 2.25
N LYS A 47 -0.09 -33.25 1.76
CA LYS A 47 1.08 -34.11 2.08
C LYS A 47 2.11 -33.47 3.04
N ILE A 48 1.98 -32.20 3.39
CA ILE A 48 2.88 -31.55 4.36
C ILE A 48 2.48 -31.85 5.81
N ARG A 49 1.28 -32.34 6.06
CA ARG A 49 0.81 -32.70 7.42
C ARG A 49 1.38 -33.98 8.00
N GLN A 50 2.00 -34.85 7.20
CA GLN A 50 2.50 -36.15 7.67
C GLN A 50 4.00 -36.37 7.64
N GLY A 51 4.82 -35.40 7.19
CA GLY A 51 6.27 -35.59 7.05
C GLY A 51 7.17 -34.63 7.84
N ARG A 52 6.65 -33.75 8.71
CA ARG A 52 7.43 -32.78 9.49
C ARG A 52 7.19 -32.81 10.98
N ALA A 53 7.11 -33.98 11.53
CA ALA A 53 7.13 -34.19 12.97
C ALA A 53 8.57 -34.27 13.52
N GLN A 54 9.50 -33.39 13.12
CA GLN A 54 10.83 -33.32 13.75
C GLN A 54 11.62 -32.08 13.32
N LYS A 55 11.18 -30.93 13.76
CA LYS A 55 11.96 -29.77 14.25
C LYS A 55 10.91 -28.81 14.78
N GLY A 56 10.94 -28.55 16.07
CA GLY A 56 9.99 -27.65 16.72
C GLY A 56 10.14 -26.22 16.21
N TYR A 57 9.57 -25.93 15.03
CA TYR A 57 9.29 -24.56 14.64
C TYR A 57 8.16 -24.10 15.55
N THR A 58 8.47 -23.21 16.47
CA THR A 58 7.44 -22.50 17.24
C THR A 58 6.59 -21.69 16.28
N MET A 59 5.32 -21.43 16.62
CA MET A 59 4.45 -20.57 15.79
C MET A 59 5.08 -19.20 15.51
N LEU A 60 5.94 -18.72 16.41
CA LEU A 60 6.67 -17.47 16.26
C LEU A 60 7.72 -17.54 15.13
N GLU A 61 8.40 -18.69 14.94
CA GLU A 61 9.33 -18.86 13.82
C GLU A 61 8.60 -18.87 12.47
N GLU A 62 7.41 -19.45 12.43
CA GLU A 62 6.57 -19.40 11.22
C GLU A 62 6.12 -17.96 10.94
N LEU A 63 5.70 -17.21 11.96
CA LEU A 63 5.35 -15.79 11.82
C LEU A 63 6.54 -14.94 11.36
N LYS A 64 7.75 -15.17 11.92
CA LYS A 64 8.97 -14.49 11.44
C LYS A 64 9.23 -14.76 9.97
N GLN A 65 9.09 -16.01 9.53
CA GLN A 65 9.26 -16.36 8.12
C GLN A 65 8.23 -15.64 7.23
N GLN A 66 6.96 -15.61 7.63
CA GLN A 66 5.89 -14.91 6.90
C GLN A 66 6.15 -13.41 6.81
N VAL A 67 6.56 -12.77 7.92
CA VAL A 67 6.87 -11.34 7.97
C VAL A 67 8.11 -11.02 7.14
N TYR A 68 9.14 -11.88 7.17
CA TYR A 68 10.31 -11.74 6.31
C TYR A 68 9.91 -11.78 4.83
N GLU A 69 9.17 -12.80 4.41
CA GLU A 69 8.72 -12.95 3.02
C GLU A 69 7.89 -11.75 2.56
N ALA A 70 7.03 -11.23 3.44
CA ALA A 70 6.24 -10.03 3.19
C ALA A 70 7.12 -8.79 3.03
N ASN A 71 8.11 -8.57 3.90
CA ASN A 71 9.07 -7.48 3.76
C ASN A 71 9.81 -7.55 2.42
N MET A 72 10.25 -8.74 2.01
CA MET A 72 10.94 -8.95 0.73
C MET A 72 10.07 -8.68 -0.51
N GLN A 73 8.74 -8.63 -0.38
CA GLN A 73 7.87 -8.21 -1.48
C GLN A 73 7.95 -6.70 -1.73
N LEU A 74 8.24 -5.87 -0.73
CA LEU A 74 8.25 -4.42 -0.90
C LEU A 74 9.24 -3.96 -1.97
N PRO A 75 10.54 -4.30 -1.93
CA PRO A 75 11.48 -3.94 -3.00
C PRO A 75 11.14 -4.65 -4.33
N ARG A 76 10.69 -5.91 -4.30
CA ARG A 76 10.30 -6.64 -5.53
C ARG A 76 9.12 -5.99 -6.26
N ARG A 77 8.26 -5.27 -5.55
CA ARG A 77 7.10 -4.54 -6.08
C ARG A 77 7.37 -3.05 -6.33
N GLY A 78 8.60 -2.58 -6.05
CA GLY A 78 8.96 -1.19 -6.23
C GLY A 78 8.27 -0.21 -5.27
N LEU A 79 7.88 -0.69 -4.08
CA LEU A 79 7.18 0.10 -3.08
C LEU A 79 8.13 0.85 -2.14
N VAL A 80 9.41 0.52 -2.15
CA VAL A 80 10.41 1.07 -1.23
C VAL A 80 11.70 1.41 -1.96
N THR A 81 12.44 2.38 -1.39
CA THR A 81 13.79 2.77 -1.78
C THR A 81 14.68 2.60 -0.56
N TYR A 82 15.85 1.98 -0.71
CA TYR A 82 16.77 1.67 0.39
C TYR A 82 16.06 0.93 1.53
N THR A 83 16.24 1.38 2.77
CA THR A 83 15.67 0.79 3.98
C THR A 83 14.24 1.25 4.30
N TRP A 84 13.67 2.15 3.47
CA TRP A 84 12.38 2.77 3.75
C TRP A 84 11.25 1.73 3.76
N GLY A 85 10.32 1.92 4.71
CA GLY A 85 9.20 1.02 4.85
C GLY A 85 9.49 -0.23 5.66
N ASN A 86 8.42 -0.89 6.06
CA ASN A 86 8.47 -2.11 6.87
C ASN A 86 7.13 -2.83 6.84
N VAL A 87 7.19 -4.11 7.21
CA VAL A 87 6.01 -4.96 7.42
C VAL A 87 6.09 -5.55 8.81
N SER A 88 4.95 -5.63 9.48
CA SER A 88 4.77 -6.45 10.68
C SER A 88 3.64 -7.47 10.52
N GLY A 89 3.66 -8.49 11.36
CA GLY A 89 2.60 -9.48 11.52
C GLY A 89 2.42 -9.83 13.00
N ILE A 90 1.20 -10.17 13.42
CA ILE A 90 0.88 -10.42 14.82
C ILE A 90 0.33 -11.83 15.03
N ASP A 91 0.79 -12.47 16.09
CA ASP A 91 0.14 -13.62 16.73
C ASP A 91 -0.75 -13.10 17.86
N ARG A 92 -2.05 -13.14 17.64
CA ARG A 92 -3.05 -12.66 18.61
C ARG A 92 -3.19 -13.54 19.82
N GLU A 93 -2.89 -14.85 19.70
CA GLU A 93 -3.01 -15.79 20.80
C GLU A 93 -1.90 -15.52 21.83
N GLN A 94 -0.69 -15.24 21.35
CA GLN A 94 0.44 -14.92 22.22
C GLN A 94 0.50 -13.43 22.58
N GLY A 95 -0.21 -12.54 21.88
CA GLY A 95 -0.11 -11.10 22.05
C GLY A 95 1.24 -10.53 21.62
N LEU A 96 1.90 -11.18 20.64
CA LEU A 96 3.21 -10.83 20.14
C LEU A 96 3.16 -10.46 18.66
N PHE A 97 3.90 -9.44 18.24
CA PHE A 97 4.06 -9.12 16.83
C PHE A 97 5.53 -9.06 16.42
N VAL A 98 5.78 -9.39 15.19
CA VAL A 98 7.11 -9.41 14.56
C VAL A 98 7.20 -8.24 13.60
N ILE A 99 8.31 -7.51 13.62
CA ILE A 99 8.53 -6.33 12.76
C ILE A 99 9.97 -6.29 12.24
N LYS A 100 10.14 -5.66 11.05
CA LYS A 100 11.46 -5.40 10.46
C LYS A 100 12.31 -4.52 11.40
N PRO A 101 13.61 -4.82 11.59
CA PRO A 101 14.52 -3.94 12.30
C PRO A 101 14.75 -2.62 11.55
N SER A 102 15.06 -1.57 12.31
CA SER A 102 15.40 -0.24 11.78
C SER A 102 16.71 -0.28 10.99
N GLY A 103 16.76 0.40 9.85
CA GLY A 103 18.00 0.68 9.10
C GLY A 103 18.69 -0.54 8.46
N VAL A 104 18.08 -1.73 8.48
CA VAL A 104 18.62 -2.92 7.80
C VAL A 104 18.17 -2.92 6.34
N GLU A 105 19.14 -3.03 5.42
CA GLU A 105 18.88 -3.16 3.98
C GLU A 105 18.10 -4.45 3.68
N TYR A 106 17.27 -4.41 2.64
CA TYR A 106 16.42 -5.57 2.31
C TYR A 106 17.21 -6.79 1.83
N ASP A 107 18.33 -6.59 1.15
CA ASP A 107 19.22 -7.66 0.67
C ASP A 107 20.04 -8.31 1.79
N GLU A 108 20.21 -7.63 2.92
CA GLU A 108 20.87 -8.16 4.11
C GLU A 108 19.90 -8.79 5.11
N LEU A 109 18.59 -8.50 4.98
CA LEU A 109 17.59 -8.94 5.93
C LEU A 109 17.42 -10.46 5.95
N THR A 110 17.38 -11.03 7.14
CA THR A 110 17.07 -12.46 7.37
C THR A 110 15.93 -12.62 8.38
N PRO A 111 15.23 -13.76 8.42
CA PRO A 111 14.20 -14.00 9.42
C PRO A 111 14.69 -13.87 10.86
N ALA A 112 15.94 -14.23 11.15
CA ALA A 112 16.55 -14.16 12.47
C ALA A 112 16.80 -12.72 12.96
N MET A 113 16.87 -11.75 12.03
CA MET A 113 17.06 -10.34 12.37
C MET A 113 15.75 -9.64 12.78
N LEU A 114 14.59 -10.26 12.52
CA LEU A 114 13.30 -9.66 12.85
C LEU A 114 13.12 -9.55 14.36
N VAL A 115 12.48 -8.47 14.79
CA VAL A 115 12.32 -8.14 16.21
C VAL A 115 10.91 -8.49 16.64
N VAL A 116 10.80 -9.12 17.82
CA VAL A 116 9.53 -9.49 18.45
C VAL A 116 9.19 -8.49 19.54
N MET A 117 7.97 -7.97 19.46
CA MET A 117 7.41 -6.99 20.40
C MET A 117 6.14 -7.54 21.05
N ASP A 118 5.89 -7.17 22.29
CA ASP A 118 4.59 -7.41 22.91
C ASP A 118 3.60 -6.24 22.69
N LEU A 119 2.34 -6.45 23.04
CA LEU A 119 1.32 -5.40 22.96
C LEU A 119 1.44 -4.32 24.05
N ASN A 120 2.42 -4.41 24.97
CA ASN A 120 2.77 -3.33 25.89
C ASN A 120 3.88 -2.41 25.33
N GLY A 121 4.48 -2.83 24.19
CA GLY A 121 5.56 -2.09 23.54
C GLY A 121 6.97 -2.51 24.01
N ASN A 122 7.08 -3.63 24.74
CA ASN A 122 8.36 -4.17 25.14
C ASN A 122 8.95 -5.04 24.04
N LYS A 123 10.27 -4.95 23.82
CA LYS A 123 11.00 -5.90 23.00
C LYS A 123 11.14 -7.22 23.74
N VAL A 124 10.62 -8.30 23.16
CA VAL A 124 10.61 -9.65 23.74
C VAL A 124 11.77 -10.47 23.22
N GLU A 125 12.09 -10.32 21.91
CA GLU A 125 13.15 -11.09 21.24
C GLU A 125 13.80 -10.27 20.11
N GLY A 126 15.07 -10.53 19.83
CA GLY A 126 15.88 -9.92 18.77
C GLY A 126 16.92 -8.96 19.32
N ASP A 127 18.11 -8.96 18.69
CA ASP A 127 19.26 -8.16 19.13
C ASP A 127 19.20 -6.73 18.57
N LEU A 128 18.52 -6.53 17.44
CA LEU A 128 18.45 -5.26 16.74
C LEU A 128 17.36 -4.34 17.33
N ASN A 129 17.45 -3.05 17.00
CA ASN A 129 16.36 -2.12 17.28
C ASN A 129 15.20 -2.36 16.33
N PRO A 130 13.95 -2.40 16.79
CA PRO A 130 12.79 -2.47 15.92
C PRO A 130 12.66 -1.22 15.06
N SER A 131 11.90 -1.30 13.96
CA SER A 131 11.55 -0.12 13.14
C SER A 131 11.08 1.04 14.00
N SER A 132 11.41 2.28 13.63
CA SER A 132 10.86 3.49 14.26
C SER A 132 9.33 3.48 14.28
N ASP A 133 8.70 2.95 13.24
CA ASP A 133 7.23 2.88 13.12
C ASP A 133 6.55 1.87 14.07
N THR A 134 7.32 1.15 14.86
CA THR A 134 6.79 0.13 15.80
C THR A 134 5.67 0.66 16.68
N LYS A 135 5.78 1.89 17.18
CA LYS A 135 4.75 2.49 18.03
C LYS A 135 3.46 2.79 17.25
N THR A 136 3.57 3.18 15.97
CA THR A 136 2.41 3.33 15.07
C THR A 136 1.70 1.99 14.87
N HIS A 137 2.45 0.93 14.53
CA HIS A 137 1.88 -0.41 14.37
C HIS A 137 1.21 -0.91 15.65
N LEU A 138 1.83 -0.66 16.81
CA LEU A 138 1.29 -1.03 18.10
C LEU A 138 -0.06 -0.36 18.40
N GLU A 139 -0.19 0.95 18.16
CA GLU A 139 -1.46 1.67 18.33
C GLU A 139 -2.56 1.10 17.38
N LEU A 140 -2.21 0.75 16.15
CA LEU A 140 -3.14 0.14 15.21
C LEU A 140 -3.56 -1.27 15.64
N TYR A 141 -2.62 -2.11 16.09
CA TYR A 141 -2.94 -3.45 16.60
C TYR A 141 -3.83 -3.43 17.84
N ARG A 142 -3.64 -2.43 18.73
CA ARG A 142 -4.49 -2.22 19.92
C ARG A 142 -5.89 -1.76 19.56
N ALA A 143 -5.97 -0.80 18.63
CA ALA A 143 -7.25 -0.17 18.26
C ALA A 143 -8.12 -1.06 17.34
N PHE A 144 -7.49 -1.87 16.49
CA PHE A 144 -8.13 -2.70 15.48
C PHE A 144 -7.74 -4.18 15.66
N PRO A 145 -8.41 -4.91 16.56
CA PRO A 145 -8.02 -6.29 16.92
C PRO A 145 -8.14 -7.30 15.76
N GLN A 146 -8.86 -6.96 14.69
CA GLN A 146 -9.01 -7.77 13.49
C GLN A 146 -7.81 -7.73 12.54
N LEU A 147 -6.85 -6.81 12.72
CA LEU A 147 -5.66 -6.73 11.88
C LEU A 147 -4.67 -7.84 12.23
N GLY A 148 -4.15 -8.54 11.21
CA GLY A 148 -3.12 -9.56 11.36
C GLY A 148 -1.76 -9.16 10.79
N GLY A 149 -1.72 -8.13 9.94
CA GLY A 149 -0.48 -7.56 9.41
C GLY A 149 -0.64 -6.10 9.05
N ILE A 150 0.45 -5.34 9.13
CA ILE A 150 0.51 -3.90 8.80
C ILE A 150 1.75 -3.63 7.96
N VAL A 151 1.61 -2.74 6.98
CA VAL A 151 2.68 -2.24 6.10
C VAL A 151 2.73 -0.73 6.20
N HIS A 152 3.93 -0.19 6.30
CA HIS A 152 4.23 1.21 6.03
C HIS A 152 5.20 1.30 4.86
N THR A 153 4.98 2.27 3.96
CA THR A 153 5.90 2.58 2.86
C THR A 153 5.94 4.08 2.59
N HIS A 154 6.93 4.48 1.80
CA HIS A 154 6.97 5.81 1.18
C HIS A 154 6.77 5.69 -0.33
N SER A 155 5.83 4.86 -0.75
CA SER A 155 5.53 4.64 -2.17
C SER A 155 5.05 5.92 -2.85
N THR A 156 5.57 6.21 -4.02
CA THR A 156 5.61 7.56 -4.61
C THR A 156 4.24 8.20 -4.81
N HIS A 157 3.28 7.46 -5.37
CA HIS A 157 1.99 8.04 -5.73
C HIS A 157 1.08 8.17 -4.51
N ALA A 158 1.12 7.23 -3.58
CA ALA A 158 0.39 7.33 -2.32
C ALA A 158 0.94 8.49 -1.46
N VAL A 159 2.29 8.65 -1.39
CA VAL A 159 2.92 9.79 -0.72
C VAL A 159 2.51 11.12 -1.35
N ALA A 160 2.36 11.19 -2.67
CA ALA A 160 1.92 12.44 -3.32
C ALA A 160 0.54 12.90 -2.82
N PHE A 161 -0.42 11.98 -2.62
CA PHE A 161 -1.71 12.30 -1.98
C PHE A 161 -1.55 12.70 -0.51
N ALA A 162 -0.70 12.00 0.25
CA ALA A 162 -0.41 12.33 1.64
C ALA A 162 0.21 13.74 1.79
N GLN A 163 1.16 14.10 0.94
CA GLN A 163 1.75 15.44 0.89
C GLN A 163 0.76 16.52 0.46
N ALA A 164 -0.16 16.18 -0.45
CA ALA A 164 -1.25 17.05 -0.85
C ALA A 164 -2.34 17.18 0.23
N ARG A 165 -2.30 16.38 1.30
CA ARG A 165 -3.30 16.32 2.38
C ARG A 165 -4.70 16.04 1.88
N ARG A 166 -4.80 15.13 0.91
CA ARG A 166 -6.06 14.79 0.25
C ARG A 166 -6.36 13.31 0.36
N ASP A 167 -7.61 13.00 0.60
CA ASP A 167 -8.12 11.64 0.44
C ASP A 167 -7.87 11.18 -0.99
N LEU A 168 -7.62 9.88 -1.18
CA LEU A 168 -7.53 9.26 -2.49
C LEU A 168 -8.95 8.89 -2.97
N PRO A 169 -9.48 9.55 -3.99
CA PRO A 169 -10.85 9.31 -4.46
C PRO A 169 -10.99 7.94 -5.15
N ALA A 170 -12.15 7.32 -4.99
CA ALA A 170 -12.49 6.07 -5.67
C ALA A 170 -12.98 6.34 -7.10
N PHE A 171 -12.07 6.58 -8.05
CA PHE A 171 -12.44 6.91 -9.43
C PHE A 171 -12.93 5.72 -10.26
N GLY A 172 -12.50 4.50 -9.94
CA GLY A 172 -12.79 3.37 -10.82
C GLY A 172 -12.96 2.04 -10.08
N THR A 173 -13.29 1.04 -10.88
CA THR A 173 -13.62 -0.31 -10.41
C THR A 173 -12.44 -1.03 -9.76
N THR A 174 -11.20 -0.76 -10.20
CA THR A 174 -10.00 -1.32 -9.57
C THR A 174 -9.87 -0.85 -8.12
N HIS A 175 -10.10 0.44 -7.85
CA HIS A 175 -10.15 0.97 -6.49
C HIS A 175 -11.30 0.32 -5.69
N ALA A 176 -12.51 0.30 -6.25
CA ALA A 176 -13.71 -0.23 -5.63
C ALA A 176 -13.63 -1.73 -5.27
N ASP A 177 -12.80 -2.49 -5.97
CA ASP A 177 -12.59 -3.91 -5.68
C ASP A 177 -11.86 -4.16 -4.34
N TYR A 178 -11.18 -3.15 -3.77
CA TYR A 178 -10.33 -3.31 -2.59
C TYR A 178 -10.59 -2.30 -1.48
N PHE A 179 -11.09 -1.11 -1.81
CA PHE A 179 -11.40 -0.04 -0.87
C PHE A 179 -12.84 0.42 -1.09
N TYR A 180 -13.67 0.26 -0.08
CA TYR A 180 -15.07 0.65 -0.14
C TYR A 180 -15.26 2.13 0.17
N GLY A 181 -14.88 2.96 -0.77
CA GLY A 181 -14.87 4.42 -0.64
C GLY A 181 -13.49 5.03 -0.81
N PRO A 182 -13.32 6.32 -0.56
CA PRO A 182 -12.01 6.97 -0.63
C PRO A 182 -11.07 6.41 0.45
N VAL A 183 -9.78 6.32 0.12
CA VAL A 183 -8.76 6.07 1.16
C VAL A 183 -8.51 7.38 1.90
N PRO A 184 -8.75 7.44 3.23
CA PRO A 184 -8.69 8.70 3.96
C PRO A 184 -7.25 9.21 4.12
N CYS A 185 -7.09 10.55 4.10
CA CYS A 185 -5.92 11.22 4.60
C CYS A 185 -6.19 11.71 6.02
N THR A 186 -5.23 11.52 6.92
CA THR A 186 -5.32 12.04 8.29
C THR A 186 -5.20 13.55 8.31
N ARG A 187 -5.55 14.19 9.44
CA ARG A 187 -5.05 15.53 9.74
C ARG A 187 -3.54 15.50 9.97
N GLU A 188 -2.91 16.63 9.93
CA GLU A 188 -1.53 16.79 10.41
C GLU A 188 -1.45 16.58 11.93
N LEU A 189 -0.29 16.15 12.39
CA LEU A 189 0.05 16.17 13.80
C LEU A 189 0.26 17.62 14.27
N THR A 190 -0.12 17.92 15.51
CA THR A 190 0.21 19.20 16.12
C THR A 190 1.68 19.24 16.53
N PRO A 191 2.30 20.44 16.76
CA PRO A 191 3.66 20.51 17.25
C PRO A 191 3.86 19.71 18.54
N GLU A 192 2.89 19.76 19.45
CA GLU A 192 2.94 19.05 20.74
C GLU A 192 2.92 17.53 20.53
N GLU A 193 2.11 17.03 19.60
CA GLU A 193 2.05 15.60 19.26
C GLU A 193 3.37 15.10 18.64
N ILE A 194 4.05 15.97 17.86
CA ILE A 194 5.35 15.68 17.26
C ILE A 194 6.42 15.62 18.35
N ASP A 195 6.44 16.60 19.24
CA ASP A 195 7.45 16.71 20.31
C ASP A 195 7.27 15.64 21.40
N GLU A 196 6.03 15.19 21.67
CA GLU A 196 5.75 14.17 22.67
C GLU A 196 6.21 12.78 22.21
N ASP A 197 5.67 12.28 21.10
CA ASP A 197 5.96 10.94 20.54
C ASP A 197 5.37 10.80 19.13
N TYR A 198 6.16 11.20 18.13
CA TYR A 198 5.73 11.31 16.74
C TYR A 198 5.07 10.02 16.21
N GLU A 199 5.73 8.87 16.37
CA GLU A 199 5.26 7.61 15.80
C GLU A 199 4.01 7.10 16.51
N LYS A 200 3.94 7.24 17.83
CA LYS A 200 2.76 6.89 18.62
C LYS A 200 1.57 7.78 18.25
N ASN A 201 1.78 9.08 18.14
CA ASN A 201 0.73 10.03 17.81
C ASN A 201 0.29 9.88 16.36
N THR A 202 1.17 9.49 15.43
CA THR A 202 0.78 9.03 14.07
C THR A 202 -0.23 7.90 14.15
N GLY A 203 0.01 6.87 14.97
CA GLY A 203 -0.95 5.78 15.16
C GLY A 203 -2.29 6.25 15.72
N LYS A 204 -2.25 7.13 16.74
CA LYS A 204 -3.48 7.69 17.35
C LYS A 204 -4.32 8.49 16.32
N VAL A 205 -3.67 9.32 15.50
CA VAL A 205 -4.37 10.14 14.48
C VAL A 205 -4.98 9.26 13.38
N ILE A 206 -4.35 8.16 13.01
CA ILE A 206 -4.97 7.16 12.12
C ILE A 206 -6.26 6.62 12.76
N VAL A 207 -6.19 6.17 14.01
CA VAL A 207 -7.36 5.64 14.74
C VAL A 207 -8.45 6.68 14.88
N GLU A 208 -8.09 7.92 15.22
CA GLU A 208 -9.00 9.07 15.28
C GLU A 208 -9.74 9.27 13.95
N THR A 209 -8.99 9.26 12.82
CA THR A 209 -9.55 9.44 11.48
C THR A 209 -10.61 8.41 11.15
N PHE A 210 -10.35 7.14 11.43
CA PHE A 210 -11.30 6.06 11.17
C PHE A 210 -12.54 6.15 12.05
N LYS A 211 -12.36 6.41 13.35
CA LYS A 211 -13.48 6.58 14.29
C LYS A 211 -14.34 7.80 13.96
N ALA A 212 -13.71 8.95 13.73
CA ALA A 212 -14.43 10.19 13.46
C ALA A 212 -15.23 10.16 12.15
N ARG A 213 -14.72 9.43 11.15
CA ARG A 213 -15.38 9.28 9.84
C ARG A 213 -16.30 8.05 9.75
N GLY A 214 -16.36 7.21 10.78
CA GLY A 214 -17.16 5.98 10.78
C GLY A 214 -16.70 4.96 9.73
N ILE A 215 -15.39 4.92 9.43
CA ILE A 215 -14.82 4.04 8.42
C ILE A 215 -14.50 2.68 9.06
N ASP A 216 -14.97 1.60 8.44
CA ASP A 216 -14.57 0.24 8.82
C ASP A 216 -13.17 -0.07 8.25
N PRO A 217 -12.16 -0.37 9.11
CA PRO A 217 -10.82 -0.68 8.66
C PRO A 217 -10.71 -1.97 7.82
N LEU A 218 -11.70 -2.85 7.87
CA LEU A 218 -11.76 -4.02 6.97
C LEU A 218 -12.28 -3.67 5.57
N HIS A 219 -13.09 -2.62 5.47
CA HIS A 219 -13.63 -2.14 4.20
C HIS A 219 -12.70 -1.16 3.50
N VAL A 220 -11.90 -0.43 4.25
CA VAL A 220 -10.87 0.48 3.73
C VAL A 220 -9.55 0.13 4.42
N PRO A 221 -8.83 -0.90 3.93
CA PRO A 221 -7.63 -1.41 4.58
C PRO A 221 -6.38 -0.57 4.29
N GLY A 222 -6.49 0.75 4.43
CA GLY A 222 -5.38 1.68 4.23
C GLY A 222 -5.72 3.12 4.60
N VAL A 223 -4.68 3.92 4.81
CA VAL A 223 -4.73 5.33 5.19
C VAL A 223 -3.52 6.06 4.63
N LEU A 224 -3.66 7.34 4.38
CA LEU A 224 -2.59 8.27 4.07
C LEU A 224 -2.34 9.15 5.29
N CYS A 225 -1.13 9.12 5.85
CA CYS A 225 -0.75 10.05 6.90
C CYS A 225 -0.31 11.37 6.28
N ALA A 226 -0.95 12.48 6.64
CA ALA A 226 -0.64 13.80 6.10
C ALA A 226 0.85 14.11 6.19
N SER A 227 1.43 14.60 5.09
CA SER A 227 2.85 14.95 4.95
C SER A 227 3.86 13.81 5.19
N HIS A 228 3.39 12.54 5.30
CA HIS A 228 4.25 11.39 5.59
C HIS A 228 4.12 10.29 4.51
N GLY A 229 3.16 9.39 4.66
CA GLY A 229 3.00 8.27 3.73
C GLY A 229 1.88 7.32 4.11
N PRO A 230 1.68 6.25 3.33
CA PRO A 230 0.60 5.30 3.55
C PRO A 230 0.94 4.27 4.65
N PHE A 231 -0.12 3.86 5.35
CA PHE A 231 -0.19 2.59 6.07
C PHE A 231 -1.30 1.74 5.46
N THR A 232 -1.04 0.45 5.31
CA THR A 232 -2.03 -0.54 4.88
C THR A 232 -2.00 -1.76 5.79
N TRP A 233 -3.08 -2.51 5.81
CA TRP A 233 -3.19 -3.68 6.67
C TRP A 233 -4.02 -4.79 6.03
N GLY A 234 -4.04 -5.94 6.68
CA GLY A 234 -4.81 -7.10 6.27
C GLY A 234 -4.93 -8.13 7.39
N LYS A 235 -5.55 -9.27 7.07
CA LYS A 235 -5.66 -10.42 7.99
C LYS A 235 -4.31 -11.08 8.33
N ASP A 236 -3.28 -10.80 7.52
CA ASP A 236 -1.91 -11.27 7.66
C ASP A 236 -0.95 -10.29 6.95
N ALA A 237 0.36 -10.49 7.13
CA ALA A 237 1.40 -9.66 6.53
C ALA A 237 1.35 -9.66 4.98
N ALA A 238 1.04 -10.80 4.37
CA ALA A 238 0.97 -10.93 2.92
C ALA A 238 -0.19 -10.13 2.33
N GLN A 239 -1.37 -10.16 2.99
CA GLN A 239 -2.52 -9.36 2.55
C GLN A 239 -2.28 -7.86 2.78
N ALA A 240 -1.60 -7.47 3.85
CA ALA A 240 -1.21 -6.07 4.09
C ALA A 240 -0.33 -5.53 2.96
N VAL A 241 0.67 -6.31 2.50
CA VAL A 241 1.50 -5.97 1.32
C VAL A 241 0.67 -5.93 0.05
N TYR A 242 -0.26 -6.87 -0.13
CA TYR A 242 -1.15 -6.86 -1.29
C TYR A 242 -1.93 -5.52 -1.37
N HIS A 243 -2.49 -5.06 -0.24
CA HIS A 243 -3.19 -3.78 -0.18
C HIS A 243 -2.25 -2.58 -0.42
N ALA A 244 -0.98 -2.64 0.00
CA ALA A 244 0.01 -1.60 -0.29
C ALA A 244 0.28 -1.49 -1.80
N VAL A 245 0.43 -2.62 -2.49
CA VAL A 245 0.60 -2.64 -3.96
C VAL A 245 -0.61 -2.04 -4.66
N VAL A 246 -1.81 -2.45 -4.24
CA VAL A 246 -3.06 -1.92 -4.82
C VAL A 246 -3.19 -0.43 -4.55
N LEU A 247 -2.90 0.02 -3.32
CA LEU A 247 -2.99 1.45 -2.95
C LEU A 247 -2.07 2.31 -3.83
N GLU A 248 -0.82 1.89 -4.02
CA GLU A 248 0.13 2.61 -4.87
C GLU A 248 -0.37 2.68 -6.32
N GLU A 249 -0.89 1.57 -6.86
CA GLU A 249 -1.36 1.54 -8.24
C GLU A 249 -2.63 2.38 -8.44
N VAL A 250 -3.61 2.34 -7.53
CA VAL A 250 -4.81 3.17 -7.66
C VAL A 250 -4.52 4.65 -7.39
N ALA A 251 -3.50 4.98 -6.57
CA ALA A 251 -3.01 6.34 -6.41
C ALA A 251 -2.38 6.85 -7.71
N ARG A 252 -1.56 6.03 -8.39
CA ARG A 252 -1.02 6.35 -9.71
C ARG A 252 -2.12 6.59 -10.74
N MET A 253 -3.11 5.71 -10.81
CA MET A 253 -4.27 5.87 -11.70
C MET A 253 -5.01 7.17 -11.40
N ALA A 254 -5.23 7.51 -10.14
CA ALA A 254 -5.92 8.72 -9.74
C ALA A 254 -5.17 10.00 -10.15
N ILE A 255 -3.85 10.04 -10.00
CA ILE A 255 -3.02 11.16 -10.48
C ILE A 255 -3.17 11.34 -12.00
N LEU A 256 -3.08 10.24 -12.76
CA LEU A 256 -3.25 10.29 -14.21
C LEU A 256 -4.66 10.72 -14.61
N THR A 257 -5.69 10.26 -13.91
CA THR A 257 -7.08 10.68 -14.12
C THR A 257 -7.23 12.19 -13.92
N LEU A 258 -6.70 12.73 -12.82
CA LEU A 258 -6.75 14.17 -12.50
C LEU A 258 -5.86 15.01 -13.46
N THR A 259 -4.84 14.41 -14.06
CA THR A 259 -4.04 15.06 -15.09
C THR A 259 -4.81 15.16 -16.41
N ILE A 260 -5.61 14.15 -16.76
CA ILE A 260 -6.47 14.14 -17.97
C ILE A 260 -7.66 15.07 -17.78
N ASP A 261 -8.33 14.98 -16.63
CA ASP A 261 -9.48 15.80 -16.25
C ASP A 261 -9.38 16.20 -14.76
N PRO A 262 -8.94 17.44 -14.47
CA PRO A 262 -8.90 17.94 -13.09
C PRO A 262 -10.26 17.99 -12.38
N GLY A 263 -11.36 17.97 -13.14
CA GLY A 263 -12.72 17.95 -12.65
C GLY A 263 -13.34 16.56 -12.50
N ALA A 264 -12.57 15.48 -12.74
CA ALA A 264 -13.04 14.10 -12.65
C ALA A 264 -13.74 13.83 -11.32
N GLN A 265 -14.93 13.21 -11.40
CA GLN A 265 -15.72 12.85 -10.22
C GLN A 265 -15.49 11.38 -9.85
N PRO A 266 -15.56 11.04 -8.55
CA PRO A 266 -15.51 9.65 -8.09
C PRO A 266 -16.58 8.78 -8.77
N ALA A 267 -16.32 7.48 -8.86
CA ALA A 267 -17.28 6.53 -9.39
C ALA A 267 -18.60 6.56 -8.57
N PRO A 268 -19.76 6.40 -9.22
CA PRO A 268 -21.03 6.37 -8.52
C PRO A 268 -21.10 5.25 -7.48
N GLN A 269 -21.83 5.46 -6.37
CA GLN A 269 -21.92 4.53 -5.25
C GLN A 269 -22.32 3.12 -5.69
N HIS A 270 -23.28 2.98 -6.60
CA HIS A 270 -23.72 1.67 -7.09
C HIS A 270 -22.62 0.87 -7.83
N VAL A 271 -21.60 1.55 -8.39
CA VAL A 271 -20.42 0.92 -8.97
C VAL A 271 -19.50 0.41 -7.86
N LEU A 272 -19.28 1.21 -6.82
CA LEU A 272 -18.51 0.81 -5.64
C LEU A 272 -19.15 -0.41 -4.98
N ASP A 273 -20.46 -0.36 -4.72
CA ASP A 273 -21.23 -1.45 -4.11
C ASP A 273 -21.07 -2.74 -4.93
N LYS A 274 -21.30 -2.66 -6.24
CA LYS A 274 -21.20 -3.84 -7.11
C LYS A 274 -19.81 -4.47 -7.06
N HIS A 275 -18.76 -3.65 -7.16
CA HIS A 275 -17.38 -4.13 -7.24
C HIS A 275 -16.87 -4.65 -5.90
N PHE A 276 -17.16 -3.94 -4.81
CA PHE A 276 -16.76 -4.40 -3.48
C PHE A 276 -17.46 -5.69 -3.10
N MET A 277 -18.80 -5.74 -3.24
CA MET A 277 -19.61 -6.89 -2.80
C MET A 277 -19.33 -8.16 -3.62
N ARG A 278 -18.91 -8.08 -4.89
CA ARG A 278 -18.55 -9.27 -5.67
C ARG A 278 -17.31 -9.99 -5.15
N LYS A 279 -16.44 -9.29 -4.36
CA LYS A 279 -15.21 -9.84 -3.75
C LYS A 279 -15.36 -10.10 -2.27
N HIS A 280 -16.06 -9.23 -1.54
CA HIS A 280 -16.08 -9.19 -0.08
C HIS A 280 -17.46 -9.45 0.51
N GLY A 281 -18.51 -9.44 -0.31
CA GLY A 281 -19.87 -9.66 0.13
C GLY A 281 -20.20 -11.13 0.45
N PRO A 282 -21.34 -11.39 1.09
CA PRO A 282 -21.77 -12.74 1.47
C PRO A 282 -21.95 -13.68 0.25
N ASN A 283 -22.20 -13.12 -0.93
CA ASN A 283 -22.34 -13.83 -2.20
C ASN A 283 -21.16 -13.56 -3.14
N ALA A 284 -19.94 -13.42 -2.62
CA ALA A 284 -18.76 -13.19 -3.41
C ALA A 284 -18.55 -14.30 -4.45
N TYR A 285 -18.32 -13.90 -5.70
CA TYR A 285 -18.16 -14.82 -6.84
C TYR A 285 -16.88 -14.57 -7.64
N TYR A 286 -16.08 -13.57 -7.28
CA TYR A 286 -14.85 -13.25 -7.98
C TYR A 286 -13.70 -14.18 -7.59
N GLY A 287 -12.95 -14.63 -8.58
CA GLY A 287 -11.78 -15.50 -8.40
C GLY A 287 -12.10 -16.99 -8.63
N GLN A 288 -11.09 -17.82 -8.47
CA GLN A 288 -11.22 -19.28 -8.53
C GLN A 288 -11.69 -19.79 -7.16
N LYS A 289 -12.71 -20.63 -7.14
CA LYS A 289 -13.21 -21.30 -5.92
C LYS A 289 -12.47 -22.61 -5.68
#